data_1c3a7717d2d8b40934bb7b83ff8cec58
#
_entry.id   1c3a7717d2d8b40934bb7b83ff8cec58
#
_cell.length_a   1.000
_cell.length_b   1.000
_cell.length_c   1.000
_cell.angle_alpha   90.00
_cell.angle_beta   90.00
_cell.angle_gamma   90.00
#
_symmetry.space_group_name_H-M   'P 1'
#
loop_
_entity.id
_entity.type
_entity.pdbx_description
1 polymer ?
#
loop_
_entity_poly.entity_id
_entity_poly.type
_entity_poly.pdbx_seq_one_letter_code
_entity_poly.pdbx_strand_id
1 'polypeptide(L)'
;MAHDKNIQRPHWNPSKQLAACFFVLFQLPGLCQSSDETKPPKPQPEEPTQRIETNRSSLNGWIKPPEWLDLQLQLQAQPLGNLSGGTQQSASWMQQLTLDVVAGSGHTKPVKLWQQADHWRGHVQLMLFNGDPNYSQSIGAAFPLQNSSDPIGLWLTEASVERQMGSGPLAFKAGVLSIDPGFVSAPALDAYVHSALNNTLNLNVNGLPINPYIAPGLKLRWRPEPSGRWGEWHYGAFWLDPQFNLASLFGVQPNQPALNGHTQLLQWSYDALPGAQALRRSIAHGQEQIQRQLPPPLLQIGGGYVDNRSNDTLNSFINASLTLASPLSVGLDSRLWLGVNAGFEWDTNPVPLFLGGGWLSQGVLPSRPLDVLALGVGSSRFSPTLSPGQGSETVLELNYSWLVNSNLSLQPVLQLILNPSGSNAEPILAAGLQLQLQF
;
A
#
# COMPACT_ATOMS: atom_id res chain seq x y z
N MET A 1 -1.43 -40.38 -46.03
CA MET A 1 -2.08 -39.13 -46.46
C MET A 1 -2.27 -38.29 -45.21
N ALA A 2 -1.36 -37.37 -44.96
CA ALA A 2 -1.36 -36.45 -43.83
C ALA A 2 -1.96 -35.12 -44.30
N HIS A 3 -3.02 -34.66 -43.61
CA HIS A 3 -3.55 -33.31 -43.81
C HIS A 3 -3.00 -32.40 -42.71
N ASP A 4 -2.06 -31.60 -43.13
CA ASP A 4 -1.48 -30.50 -42.38
C ASP A 4 -2.51 -29.35 -42.36
N LYS A 5 -3.09 -29.05 -41.21
CA LYS A 5 -3.91 -27.85 -41.01
C LYS A 5 -3.08 -26.76 -40.38
N ASN A 6 -2.58 -25.88 -41.22
CA ASN A 6 -1.95 -24.61 -40.84
C ASN A 6 -2.97 -23.73 -40.11
N ILE A 7 -2.95 -23.72 -38.77
CA ILE A 7 -3.72 -22.77 -37.95
C ILE A 7 -2.87 -21.49 -37.84
N GLN A 8 -3.17 -20.50 -38.66
CA GLN A 8 -2.65 -19.14 -38.49
C GLN A 8 -3.17 -18.58 -37.17
N ARG A 9 -2.26 -18.40 -36.20
CA ARG A 9 -2.53 -17.66 -34.97
C ARG A 9 -2.66 -16.18 -35.31
N PRO A 10 -3.67 -15.46 -34.85
CA PRO A 10 -3.76 -14.02 -35.03
C PRO A 10 -2.63 -13.36 -34.25
N HIS A 11 -1.79 -12.58 -34.90
CA HIS A 11 -0.78 -11.72 -34.31
C HIS A 11 -1.50 -10.63 -33.49
N TRP A 12 -1.54 -10.81 -32.19
CA TRP A 12 -1.99 -9.81 -31.25
C TRP A 12 -0.88 -8.77 -31.06
N ASN A 13 -1.14 -7.53 -31.41
CA ASN A 13 -0.15 -6.45 -31.27
C ASN A 13 -0.61 -5.51 -30.11
N PRO A 14 -0.09 -5.69 -28.88
CA PRO A 14 -0.53 -4.96 -27.70
C PRO A 14 -0.22 -3.45 -27.75
N SER A 15 0.71 -3.03 -28.61
CA SER A 15 1.15 -1.62 -28.67
C SER A 15 0.09 -0.66 -29.22
N LYS A 16 -0.92 -1.13 -29.97
CA LYS A 16 -1.96 -0.29 -30.53
C LYS A 16 -3.16 -0.06 -29.59
N GLN A 17 -3.40 -0.95 -28.63
CA GLN A 17 -4.53 -0.78 -27.70
C GLN A 17 -4.13 -0.01 -26.44
N LEU A 18 -2.88 -0.06 -26.00
CA LEU A 18 -2.38 0.77 -24.90
C LEU A 18 -2.35 2.26 -25.26
N ALA A 19 -2.09 2.61 -26.53
CA ALA A 19 -2.15 3.99 -27.00
C ALA A 19 -3.57 4.58 -26.92
N ALA A 20 -4.62 3.78 -27.04
CA ALA A 20 -6.00 4.25 -26.97
C ALA A 20 -6.44 4.56 -25.52
N CYS A 21 -5.93 3.82 -24.52
CA CYS A 21 -6.23 4.10 -23.10
C CYS A 21 -5.52 5.34 -22.58
N PHE A 22 -4.32 5.65 -23.09
CA PHE A 22 -3.58 6.86 -22.68
C PHE A 22 -4.17 8.15 -23.26
N PHE A 23 -4.82 8.10 -24.44
CA PHE A 23 -5.38 9.29 -25.09
C PHE A 23 -6.68 9.82 -24.46
N VAL A 24 -7.42 8.98 -23.73
CA VAL A 24 -8.67 9.38 -23.07
C VAL A 24 -8.42 10.17 -21.78
N LEU A 25 -7.26 10.02 -21.15
CA LEU A 25 -6.92 10.72 -19.90
C LEU A 25 -6.40 12.15 -20.09
N PHE A 26 -6.05 12.56 -21.33
CA PHE A 26 -5.48 13.89 -21.61
C PHE A 26 -6.44 14.88 -22.29
N GLN A 27 -7.70 14.51 -22.54
CA GLN A 27 -8.69 15.42 -23.09
C GLN A 27 -9.70 15.89 -22.03
N LEU A 28 -9.23 16.56 -21.00
CA LEU A 28 -10.09 17.40 -20.16
C LEU A 28 -9.89 18.86 -20.58
N PRO A 29 -10.89 19.49 -21.21
CA PRO A 29 -10.81 20.91 -21.58
C PRO A 29 -10.87 21.77 -20.30
N GLY A 30 -10.11 22.85 -20.35
CA GLY A 30 -9.89 23.78 -19.26
C GLY A 30 -11.14 24.32 -18.59
N LEU A 31 -11.14 24.23 -17.28
CA LEU A 31 -11.92 25.04 -16.37
C LEU A 31 -10.96 25.94 -15.58
N CYS A 32 -10.45 26.98 -16.26
CA CYS A 32 -9.95 28.16 -15.59
C CYS A 32 -11.13 29.16 -15.51
N GLN A 33 -11.82 29.20 -14.38
CA GLN A 33 -12.61 30.35 -13.98
C GLN A 33 -11.85 31.10 -12.90
N SER A 34 -11.49 32.33 -13.24
CA SER A 34 -10.99 33.34 -12.32
C SER A 34 -12.07 33.66 -11.29
N SER A 35 -11.82 33.39 -10.02
CA SER A 35 -12.65 33.90 -8.94
C SER A 35 -12.00 35.11 -8.28
N ASP A 36 -12.78 36.19 -8.21
CA ASP A 36 -12.48 37.45 -7.54
C ASP A 36 -11.96 37.28 -6.14
N GLU A 37 -10.92 38.02 -5.81
CA GLU A 37 -10.39 38.19 -4.48
C GLU A 37 -11.37 38.95 -3.59
N THR A 38 -12.13 38.23 -2.78
CA THR A 38 -12.86 38.82 -1.65
C THR A 38 -11.98 38.83 -0.40
N LYS A 39 -11.83 40.02 0.20
CA LYS A 39 -11.12 40.29 1.45
C LYS A 39 -11.50 39.30 2.55
N PRO A 40 -10.50 38.79 3.34
CA PRO A 40 -10.76 37.86 4.43
C PRO A 40 -11.59 38.56 5.55
N PRO A 41 -12.55 37.85 6.17
CA PRO A 41 -13.28 38.35 7.33
C PRO A 41 -12.36 38.47 8.56
N LYS A 42 -12.66 39.47 9.41
CA LYS A 42 -11.96 39.71 10.69
C LYS A 42 -12.09 38.49 11.61
N PRO A 43 -11.03 38.12 12.37
CA PRO A 43 -11.09 37.02 13.30
C PRO A 43 -12.09 37.31 14.45
N GLN A 44 -12.98 36.36 14.67
CA GLN A 44 -13.80 36.32 15.89
C GLN A 44 -12.97 35.71 17.03
N PRO A 45 -13.23 36.11 18.30
CA PRO A 45 -12.51 35.57 19.48
C PRO A 45 -12.84 34.08 19.63
N GLU A 46 -11.79 33.29 19.71
CA GLU A 46 -11.87 31.82 19.85
C GLU A 46 -12.32 31.44 21.27
N GLU A 47 -13.37 30.63 21.36
CA GLU A 47 -13.64 29.85 22.58
C GLU A 47 -12.57 28.74 22.71
N PRO A 48 -12.13 28.40 23.94
CA PRO A 48 -11.08 27.41 24.14
C PRO A 48 -11.60 26.02 23.83
N THR A 49 -11.38 25.58 22.60
CA THR A 49 -11.62 24.20 22.16
C THR A 49 -10.53 23.31 22.76
N GLN A 50 -10.94 22.31 23.54
CA GLN A 50 -10.02 21.30 24.09
C GLN A 50 -9.19 20.70 22.95
N ARG A 51 -7.89 21.01 22.93
CA ARG A 51 -6.90 20.30 22.16
C ARG A 51 -6.91 18.86 22.65
N ILE A 52 -7.41 17.93 21.87
CA ILE A 52 -7.05 16.53 22.02
C ILE A 52 -5.59 16.44 21.58
N GLU A 53 -4.68 16.60 22.55
CA GLU A 53 -3.29 16.23 22.34
C GLU A 53 -3.30 14.73 22.05
N THR A 54 -3.03 14.36 20.81
CA THR A 54 -2.69 12.99 20.44
C THR A 54 -1.31 12.72 21.05
N ASN A 55 -1.25 12.52 22.35
CA ASN A 55 -0.15 11.80 22.97
C ASN A 55 -0.24 10.38 22.46
N ARG A 56 0.40 10.11 21.32
CA ARG A 56 0.76 8.75 20.99
C ARG A 56 1.63 8.28 22.14
N SER A 57 1.08 7.40 22.98
CA SER A 57 1.89 6.69 23.96
C SER A 57 2.78 5.76 23.14
N SER A 58 3.92 6.26 22.71
CA SER A 58 5.00 5.45 22.22
C SER A 58 5.58 4.65 23.39
N LEU A 59 6.27 3.55 23.13
CA LEU A 59 7.10 2.87 24.14
C LEU A 59 8.02 3.87 24.86
N ASN A 60 8.30 5.01 24.24
CA ASN A 60 8.99 6.16 24.80
C ASN A 60 8.36 6.70 26.11
N GLY A 61 7.05 6.51 26.32
CA GLY A 61 6.40 6.84 27.60
C GLY A 61 6.78 5.87 28.72
N TRP A 62 7.14 4.64 28.39
CA TRP A 62 7.49 3.58 29.36
C TRP A 62 9.01 3.49 29.59
N ILE A 63 9.81 3.60 28.53
CA ILE A 63 11.27 3.37 28.53
C ILE A 63 12.05 4.69 28.56
N LYS A 64 11.46 5.83 28.15
CA LYS A 64 12.09 7.15 27.99
C LYS A 64 13.43 7.04 27.27
N PRO A 65 13.43 6.60 25.98
CA PRO A 65 14.66 6.53 25.22
C PRO A 65 15.24 7.93 25.04
N PRO A 66 16.55 8.06 24.74
CA PRO A 66 17.16 9.34 24.41
C PRO A 66 16.50 9.94 23.16
N GLU A 67 16.55 11.26 22.99
CA GLU A 67 15.89 12.01 21.91
C GLU A 67 16.26 11.55 20.48
N TRP A 68 17.43 10.90 20.34
CA TRP A 68 17.90 10.36 19.07
C TRP A 68 17.36 8.97 18.74
N LEU A 69 16.59 8.33 19.65
CA LEU A 69 16.03 6.99 19.50
C LEU A 69 14.51 7.03 19.64
N ASP A 70 13.82 6.48 18.65
CA ASP A 70 12.37 6.25 18.68
C ASP A 70 12.07 4.76 18.58
N LEU A 71 11.17 4.30 19.46
CA LEU A 71 10.75 2.91 19.53
C LEU A 71 9.23 2.86 19.38
N GLN A 72 8.75 2.10 18.41
CA GLN A 72 7.32 1.89 18.18
C GLN A 72 7.01 0.40 18.19
N LEU A 73 5.99 0.01 18.93
CA LEU A 73 5.50 -1.36 18.96
C LEU A 73 4.04 -1.35 18.52
N GLN A 74 3.73 -2.18 17.53
CA GLN A 74 2.38 -2.34 17.01
C GLN A 74 1.97 -3.80 17.05
N LEU A 75 0.81 -4.09 17.63
CA LEU A 75 0.15 -5.38 17.56
C LEU A 75 -1.08 -5.27 16.66
N GLN A 76 -1.17 -6.15 15.67
CA GLN A 76 -2.34 -6.34 14.83
C GLN A 76 -2.87 -7.75 15.01
N ALA A 77 -4.18 -7.91 15.19
CA ALA A 77 -4.84 -9.21 15.30
C ALA A 77 -6.09 -9.22 14.44
N GLN A 78 -6.27 -10.31 13.68
CA GLN A 78 -7.30 -10.42 12.65
C GLN A 78 -8.04 -11.76 12.73
N PRO A 79 -8.98 -11.95 13.69
CA PRO A 79 -9.94 -13.03 13.62
C PRO A 79 -10.90 -12.81 12.46
N LEU A 80 -11.07 -13.81 11.59
CA LEU A 80 -11.94 -13.78 10.43
C LEU A 80 -12.46 -15.17 10.10
N GLY A 81 -13.71 -15.26 9.60
CA GLY A 81 -14.29 -16.52 9.16
C GLY A 81 -15.19 -16.34 7.94
N ASN A 82 -15.28 -17.36 7.10
CA ASN A 82 -16.24 -17.37 6.02
C ASN A 82 -17.61 -17.87 6.51
N LEU A 83 -18.63 -17.04 6.29
CA LEU A 83 -20.01 -17.28 6.69
C LEU A 83 -20.73 -18.19 5.70
N SER A 84 -20.37 -18.12 4.42
CA SER A 84 -20.92 -18.95 3.36
C SER A 84 -19.93 -19.06 2.19
N GLY A 85 -20.16 -20.07 1.34
CA GLY A 85 -19.33 -20.34 0.16
C GLY A 85 -17.97 -20.92 0.49
N GLY A 86 -17.15 -21.08 -0.55
CA GLY A 86 -15.84 -21.72 -0.46
C GLY A 86 -15.89 -23.24 -0.35
N THR A 87 -14.72 -23.87 -0.24
CA THR A 87 -14.59 -25.33 -0.14
C THR A 87 -15.02 -25.88 1.21
N GLN A 88 -14.94 -25.08 2.26
CA GLN A 88 -15.39 -25.39 3.62
C GLN A 88 -15.70 -24.11 4.39
N GLN A 89 -16.56 -24.19 5.39
CA GLN A 89 -16.78 -23.09 6.34
C GLN A 89 -15.84 -23.25 7.53
N SER A 90 -15.07 -22.23 7.83
CA SER A 90 -14.10 -22.23 8.92
C SER A 90 -13.76 -20.80 9.36
N ALA A 91 -12.95 -20.68 10.39
CA ALA A 91 -12.46 -19.39 10.87
C ALA A 91 -10.95 -19.47 11.12
N SER A 92 -10.31 -18.34 10.98
CA SER A 92 -8.88 -18.18 11.16
C SER A 92 -8.57 -17.05 12.11
N TRP A 93 -7.36 -17.09 12.63
CA TRP A 93 -6.78 -16.06 13.45
C TRP A 93 -5.37 -15.77 12.93
N MET A 94 -5.14 -14.52 12.53
CA MET A 94 -3.80 -14.03 12.23
C MET A 94 -3.41 -12.92 13.18
N GLN A 95 -2.14 -12.86 13.54
CA GLN A 95 -1.58 -11.76 14.32
C GLN A 95 -0.19 -11.40 13.85
N GLN A 96 0.12 -10.12 13.94
CA GLN A 96 1.41 -9.53 13.61
C GLN A 96 1.84 -8.61 14.73
N LEU A 97 3.06 -8.77 15.21
CA LEU A 97 3.72 -7.84 16.13
C LEU A 97 4.87 -7.17 15.38
N THR A 98 4.83 -5.85 15.26
CA THR A 98 5.85 -5.05 14.59
C THR A 98 6.60 -4.22 15.61
N LEU A 99 7.93 -4.30 15.60
CA LEU A 99 8.83 -3.43 16.35
C LEU A 99 9.63 -2.57 15.37
N ASP A 100 9.46 -1.26 15.46
CA ASP A 100 10.25 -0.27 14.74
C ASP A 100 11.24 0.39 15.69
N VAL A 101 12.50 0.42 15.27
CA VAL A 101 13.60 1.09 15.96
C VAL A 101 14.21 2.11 15.01
N VAL A 102 14.01 3.39 15.30
CA VAL A 102 14.54 4.50 14.49
C VAL A 102 15.55 5.30 15.31
N ALA A 103 16.76 5.39 14.79
CA ALA A 103 17.85 6.17 15.40
C ALA A 103 18.35 7.25 14.45
N GLY A 104 18.59 8.47 14.94
CA GLY A 104 19.06 9.55 14.07
C GLY A 104 19.68 10.74 14.80
N SER A 105 20.48 11.49 14.08
CA SER A 105 21.00 12.78 14.54
C SER A 105 19.93 13.86 14.34
N GLY A 106 19.17 14.16 15.37
CA GLY A 106 18.05 15.11 15.33
C GLY A 106 16.78 14.52 15.93
N HIS A 107 15.73 15.32 16.04
CA HIS A 107 14.48 14.84 16.60
C HIS A 107 13.88 13.72 15.72
N THR A 108 13.69 12.56 16.31
CA THR A 108 13.12 11.36 15.66
C THR A 108 11.65 11.46 15.33
N LYS A 109 10.98 12.56 15.71
CA LYS A 109 9.57 12.74 15.36
C LYS A 109 9.37 12.53 13.88
N PRO A 110 8.34 11.77 13.46
CA PRO A 110 8.03 11.55 12.05
C PRO A 110 7.67 12.89 11.42
N VAL A 111 8.69 13.62 11.01
CA VAL A 111 8.52 14.88 10.30
C VAL A 111 8.18 14.53 8.87
N LYS A 112 7.18 15.20 8.35
CA LYS A 112 6.84 15.14 6.94
C LYS A 112 8.11 15.19 6.11
N LEU A 113 8.32 14.18 5.32
CA LEU A 113 9.52 13.83 4.56
C LEU A 113 10.23 14.97 3.78
N TRP A 114 9.64 16.15 3.70
CA TRP A 114 10.08 17.30 2.89
C TRP A 114 10.63 18.50 3.65
N GLN A 115 10.67 18.45 4.97
CA GLN A 115 10.97 19.65 5.79
C GLN A 115 12.16 19.46 6.71
N GLN A 116 12.95 18.38 6.54
CA GLN A 116 14.02 18.09 7.48
C GLN A 116 15.38 18.62 7.04
N ALA A 117 16.15 19.02 8.05
CA ALA A 117 17.55 19.33 7.92
C ALA A 117 18.37 18.09 7.53
N ASP A 118 19.56 18.31 6.98
CA ASP A 118 20.52 17.27 6.62
C ASP A 118 20.91 16.44 7.86
N HIS A 119 20.39 15.21 7.94
CA HIS A 119 20.70 14.29 9.02
C HIS A 119 20.60 12.83 8.58
N TRP A 120 21.31 11.99 9.32
CA TRP A 120 21.26 10.55 9.16
C TRP A 120 20.18 9.93 10.01
N ARG A 121 19.52 8.93 9.48
CA ARG A 121 18.56 8.10 10.18
C ARG A 121 18.83 6.64 9.89
N GLY A 122 18.98 5.84 10.95
CA GLY A 122 18.99 4.38 10.89
C GLY A 122 17.60 3.85 11.21
N HIS A 123 17.16 2.81 10.52
CA HIS A 123 15.89 2.13 10.78
C HIS A 123 16.09 0.63 10.81
N VAL A 124 15.55 -0.03 11.83
CA VAL A 124 15.45 -1.48 11.94
C VAL A 124 14.00 -1.82 12.25
N GLN A 125 13.40 -2.71 11.44
CA GLN A 125 12.04 -3.20 11.66
C GLN A 125 12.05 -4.72 11.79
N LEU A 126 11.39 -5.19 12.83
CA LEU A 126 11.16 -6.62 13.07
C LEU A 126 9.67 -6.90 13.08
N MET A 127 9.26 -7.99 12.44
CA MET A 127 7.87 -8.45 12.44
C MET A 127 7.80 -9.90 12.89
N LEU A 128 6.87 -10.19 13.81
CA LEU A 128 6.55 -11.54 14.24
C LEU A 128 5.13 -11.87 13.76
N PHE A 129 5.02 -12.90 12.92
CA PHE A 129 3.73 -13.40 12.46
C PHE A 129 3.38 -14.72 13.16
N ASN A 130 2.09 -14.87 13.49
CA ASN A 130 1.54 -16.08 14.10
C ASN A 130 0.08 -16.28 13.68
N GLY A 131 -0.39 -17.52 13.57
CA GLY A 131 -1.75 -17.87 13.18
C GLY A 131 -1.80 -18.90 12.06
N ASP A 132 -2.81 -18.79 11.18
CA ASP A 132 -3.00 -19.67 10.02
C ASP A 132 -2.85 -18.90 8.68
N PRO A 133 -1.65 -18.83 8.11
CA PRO A 133 -1.41 -18.12 6.85
C PRO A 133 -2.05 -18.81 5.64
N ASN A 134 -2.45 -20.07 5.75
CA ASN A 134 -3.01 -20.86 4.65
C ASN A 134 -4.56 -20.85 4.64
N TYR A 135 -5.17 -20.12 5.56
CA TYR A 135 -6.63 -20.09 5.69
C TYR A 135 -7.35 -19.82 4.36
N SER A 136 -6.94 -18.79 3.63
CA SER A 136 -7.59 -18.42 2.38
C SER A 136 -7.56 -19.52 1.33
N GLN A 137 -6.42 -20.20 1.22
CA GLN A 137 -6.28 -21.37 0.32
C GLN A 137 -7.16 -22.52 0.77
N SER A 138 -7.30 -22.76 2.08
CA SER A 138 -8.13 -23.83 2.64
C SER A 138 -9.62 -23.65 2.32
N ILE A 139 -10.08 -22.43 2.14
CA ILE A 139 -11.46 -22.11 1.77
C ILE A 139 -11.66 -21.89 0.26
N GLY A 140 -10.57 -21.94 -0.54
CA GLY A 140 -10.59 -21.86 -2.00
C GLY A 140 -10.38 -20.46 -2.58
N ALA A 141 -10.02 -19.45 -1.77
CA ALA A 141 -9.63 -18.13 -2.25
C ALA A 141 -8.14 -18.09 -2.66
N ALA A 142 -7.80 -17.32 -3.69
CA ALA A 142 -6.43 -17.21 -4.17
C ALA A 142 -5.60 -16.24 -3.33
N PHE A 143 -6.22 -15.16 -2.83
CA PHE A 143 -5.53 -14.14 -2.05
C PHE A 143 -5.92 -14.20 -0.59
N PRO A 144 -4.98 -13.90 0.32
CA PRO A 144 -5.28 -13.86 1.75
C PRO A 144 -6.40 -12.85 2.08
N LEU A 145 -7.38 -13.32 2.86
CA LEU A 145 -8.45 -12.46 3.37
C LEU A 145 -7.96 -11.51 4.46
N GLN A 146 -6.81 -11.82 5.06
CA GLN A 146 -6.16 -11.07 6.13
C GLN A 146 -4.80 -10.58 5.64
N ASN A 147 -4.54 -9.29 5.69
CA ASN A 147 -3.27 -8.70 5.22
C ASN A 147 -2.05 -9.09 6.07
N SER A 148 -2.25 -9.67 7.26
CA SER A 148 -1.18 -10.25 8.08
C SER A 148 -0.90 -11.73 7.79
N SER A 149 -1.45 -12.31 6.71
CA SER A 149 -1.28 -13.73 6.36
C SER A 149 0.07 -14.00 5.70
N ASP A 150 1.13 -13.66 6.42
CA ASP A 150 2.51 -13.92 6.05
C ASP A 150 3.05 -15.19 6.72
N PRO A 151 4.17 -15.75 6.25
CA PRO A 151 4.75 -16.94 6.84
C PRO A 151 5.08 -16.74 8.32
N ILE A 152 4.66 -17.72 9.15
CA ILE A 152 4.86 -17.69 10.61
C ILE A 152 6.35 -17.56 10.95
N GLY A 153 6.66 -16.73 11.94
CA GLY A 153 8.01 -16.56 12.48
C GLY A 153 8.40 -15.12 12.69
N LEU A 154 9.63 -14.93 13.14
CA LEU A 154 10.25 -13.62 13.33
C LEU A 154 11.05 -13.24 12.09
N TRP A 155 10.73 -12.07 11.54
CA TRP A 155 11.32 -11.53 10.33
C TRP A 155 12.01 -10.21 10.60
N LEU A 156 13.18 -10.01 10.01
CA LEU A 156 13.72 -8.69 9.78
C LEU A 156 13.14 -8.18 8.48
N THR A 157 12.37 -7.10 8.52
CA THR A 157 11.69 -6.54 7.35
C THR A 157 12.32 -5.25 6.85
N GLU A 158 13.19 -4.66 7.65
CA GLU A 158 14.06 -3.57 7.24
C GLU A 158 15.31 -3.46 8.13
N ALA A 159 16.48 -3.19 7.54
CA ALA A 159 17.65 -2.66 8.20
C ALA A 159 18.32 -1.67 7.25
N SER A 160 18.17 -0.39 7.50
CA SER A 160 18.55 0.65 6.54
C SER A 160 19.15 1.88 7.19
N VAL A 161 19.84 2.66 6.35
CA VAL A 161 20.29 4.01 6.66
C VAL A 161 19.72 4.95 5.61
N GLU A 162 19.12 6.04 6.08
CA GLU A 162 18.55 7.08 5.24
C GLU A 162 19.25 8.42 5.49
N ARG A 163 19.41 9.20 4.44
CA ARG A 163 19.85 10.58 4.53
C ARG A 163 19.07 11.45 3.55
N GLN A 164 18.56 12.56 4.06
CA GLN A 164 18.07 13.65 3.24
C GLN A 164 19.16 14.73 3.16
N MET A 165 19.47 15.18 1.95
CA MET A 165 20.54 16.16 1.72
C MET A 165 19.99 17.59 1.89
N GLY A 166 20.09 18.11 3.10
CA GLY A 166 19.66 19.46 3.48
C GLY A 166 18.16 19.69 3.30
N SER A 167 17.76 20.91 3.00
CA SER A 167 16.45 21.22 2.43
C SER A 167 16.35 20.86 0.94
N GLY A 168 17.33 20.09 0.46
CA GLY A 168 17.52 19.77 -0.95
C GLY A 168 16.50 18.78 -1.49
N PRO A 169 16.46 18.67 -2.81
CA PRO A 169 15.48 17.85 -3.51
C PRO A 169 15.76 16.34 -3.41
N LEU A 170 16.90 15.92 -2.87
CA LEU A 170 17.37 14.56 -2.93
C LEU A 170 17.42 13.90 -1.55
N ALA A 171 16.91 12.67 -1.46
CA ALA A 171 17.13 11.76 -0.34
C ALA A 171 17.49 10.38 -0.86
N PHE A 172 18.24 9.62 -0.07
CA PHE A 172 18.52 8.22 -0.36
C PHE A 172 18.33 7.36 0.88
N LYS A 173 18.00 6.10 0.65
CA LYS A 173 17.88 5.04 1.65
C LYS A 173 18.60 3.81 1.12
N ALA A 174 19.51 3.25 1.90
CA ALA A 174 20.27 2.07 1.51
C ALA A 174 20.32 1.06 2.66
N GLY A 175 20.31 -0.23 2.33
CA GLY A 175 20.33 -1.29 3.33
C GLY A 175 19.69 -2.56 2.81
N VAL A 176 19.06 -3.31 3.72
CA VAL A 176 18.23 -4.46 3.41
C VAL A 176 16.78 -4.03 3.60
N LEU A 177 16.02 -3.97 2.52
CA LEU A 177 14.68 -3.35 2.49
C LEU A 177 13.76 -4.02 1.47
N SER A 178 12.45 -3.84 1.67
CA SER A 178 11.42 -4.18 0.68
C SER A 178 11.20 -3.04 -0.31
N ILE A 179 10.46 -3.27 -1.39
CA ILE A 179 10.06 -2.20 -2.32
C ILE A 179 9.03 -1.26 -1.68
N ASP A 180 8.15 -1.78 -0.85
CA ASP A 180 7.14 -1.02 -0.11
C ASP A 180 7.72 -0.46 1.22
N PRO A 181 7.21 0.64 1.76
CA PRO A 181 6.43 1.62 1.02
C PRO A 181 7.29 2.38 0.00
N GLY A 182 6.67 2.89 -1.04
CA GLY A 182 7.32 3.79 -1.99
C GLY A 182 7.15 3.40 -3.45
N PHE A 183 6.97 2.10 -3.74
CA PHE A 183 6.69 1.62 -5.08
C PHE A 183 5.44 0.75 -5.08
N VAL A 184 4.65 0.83 -6.15
CA VAL A 184 3.44 0.02 -6.38
C VAL A 184 2.36 0.17 -5.31
N SER A 185 2.57 0.98 -4.30
CA SER A 185 1.64 1.23 -3.20
C SER A 185 0.82 2.49 -3.45
N ALA A 186 -0.44 2.47 -3.02
CA ALA A 186 -1.29 3.66 -2.95
C ALA A 186 -1.73 3.88 -1.50
N PRO A 187 -1.59 5.07 -0.94
CA PRO A 187 -1.93 5.33 0.47
C PRO A 187 -3.40 5.04 0.84
N ALA A 188 -4.29 4.98 -0.15
CA ALA A 188 -5.68 4.61 0.06
C ALA A 188 -5.87 3.11 0.39
N LEU A 189 -4.89 2.27 0.03
CA LEU A 189 -4.94 0.83 0.26
C LEU A 189 -4.78 0.46 1.75
N ASP A 190 -4.14 1.31 2.54
CA ASP A 190 -3.97 1.09 3.99
C ASP A 190 -5.31 1.01 4.76
N ALA A 191 -6.40 1.42 4.11
CA ALA A 191 -7.74 1.35 4.70
C ALA A 191 -8.38 -0.04 4.65
N TYR A 192 -7.79 -1.03 3.95
CA TYR A 192 -8.39 -2.33 3.72
C TYR A 192 -7.65 -3.46 4.45
N VAL A 193 -8.38 -4.57 4.68
CA VAL A 193 -7.89 -5.75 5.38
C VAL A 193 -7.55 -6.90 4.42
N HIS A 194 -8.27 -7.01 3.30
CA HIS A 194 -8.00 -8.04 2.30
C HIS A 194 -6.69 -7.77 1.56
N SER A 195 -5.80 -8.75 1.45
CA SER A 195 -4.46 -8.57 0.89
C SER A 195 -4.46 -8.06 -0.56
N ALA A 196 -5.47 -8.41 -1.36
CA ALA A 196 -5.59 -7.90 -2.74
C ALA A 196 -5.94 -6.39 -2.80
N LEU A 197 -6.38 -5.78 -1.70
CA LEU A 197 -6.73 -4.36 -1.60
C LEU A 197 -5.84 -3.60 -0.62
N ASN A 198 -4.88 -4.27 0.03
CA ASN A 198 -4.04 -3.66 1.05
C ASN A 198 -2.60 -3.51 0.56
N ASN A 199 -1.95 -2.43 0.99
CA ASN A 199 -0.54 -2.13 0.82
C ASN A 199 -0.08 -1.93 -0.63
N THR A 200 -0.13 -2.93 -1.48
CA THR A 200 0.26 -2.84 -2.90
C THR A 200 -0.92 -3.06 -3.84
N LEU A 201 -0.80 -2.60 -5.08
CA LEU A 201 -1.78 -2.81 -6.15
C LEU A 201 -1.74 -4.26 -6.64
N ASN A 202 -2.01 -5.20 -5.77
CA ASN A 202 -1.98 -6.65 -5.92
C ASN A 202 -0.99 -7.15 -6.99
N LEU A 203 0.27 -6.79 -6.80
CA LEU A 203 1.36 -7.14 -7.70
C LEU A 203 1.87 -8.54 -7.38
N ASN A 204 1.76 -9.45 -8.31
CA ASN A 204 2.32 -10.79 -8.18
C ASN A 204 3.37 -11.05 -9.27
N VAL A 205 4.45 -10.31 -9.22
CA VAL A 205 5.64 -10.53 -10.07
C VAL A 205 6.67 -11.31 -9.25
N ASN A 206 6.99 -12.51 -9.70
CA ASN A 206 7.96 -13.36 -9.02
C ASN A 206 9.32 -12.67 -8.85
N GLY A 207 9.82 -12.65 -7.61
CA GLY A 207 11.14 -12.11 -7.28
C GLY A 207 11.14 -10.65 -6.84
N LEU A 208 10.00 -9.98 -6.72
CA LEU A 208 9.96 -8.67 -6.08
C LEU A 208 10.11 -8.81 -4.56
N PRO A 209 10.99 -8.02 -3.91
CA PRO A 209 11.10 -8.00 -2.45
C PRO A 209 9.96 -7.15 -1.85
N ILE A 210 8.78 -7.75 -1.72
CA ILE A 210 7.62 -7.16 -1.04
C ILE A 210 7.64 -7.63 0.41
N ASN A 211 7.38 -6.74 1.37
CA ASN A 211 7.32 -7.08 2.80
C ASN A 211 6.47 -8.36 3.06
N PRO A 212 6.94 -9.34 3.85
CA PRO A 212 8.14 -9.34 4.71
C PRO A 212 9.46 -9.69 4.02
N TYR A 213 9.47 -9.91 2.72
CA TYR A 213 10.68 -10.25 1.97
C TYR A 213 11.49 -8.99 1.69
N ILE A 214 12.79 -9.07 1.94
CA ILE A 214 13.72 -7.97 1.78
C ILE A 214 14.92 -8.37 0.93
N ALA A 215 15.59 -7.37 0.36
CA ALA A 215 16.82 -7.54 -0.38
C ALA A 215 17.77 -6.37 -0.12
N PRO A 216 19.10 -6.57 -0.26
CA PRO A 216 20.02 -5.45 -0.34
C PRO A 216 19.59 -4.49 -1.44
N GLY A 217 19.51 -3.20 -1.13
CA GLY A 217 19.00 -2.25 -2.11
C GLY A 217 19.27 -0.79 -1.78
N LEU A 218 18.95 0.02 -2.75
CA LEU A 218 19.02 1.47 -2.70
C LEU A 218 17.70 2.05 -3.21
N LYS A 219 17.13 2.98 -2.44
CA LYS A 219 16.03 3.84 -2.86
C LYS A 219 16.53 5.28 -2.97
N LEU A 220 16.28 5.92 -4.09
CA LEU A 220 16.51 7.35 -4.31
C LEU A 220 15.17 8.05 -4.43
N ARG A 221 15.06 9.22 -3.83
CA ARG A 221 13.91 10.08 -3.91
C ARG A 221 14.36 11.48 -4.35
N TRP A 222 13.76 11.97 -5.40
CA TRP A 222 14.10 13.26 -5.98
C TRP A 222 12.83 14.10 -6.17
N ARG A 223 12.78 15.24 -5.47
CA ARG A 223 11.74 16.25 -5.59
C ARG A 223 12.37 17.55 -6.10
N PRO A 224 12.33 17.80 -7.43
CA PRO A 224 13.04 18.94 -8.05
C PRO A 224 12.67 20.27 -7.45
N GLU A 225 11.42 20.42 -7.03
CA GLU A 225 10.88 21.66 -6.49
C GLU A 225 10.05 21.40 -5.23
N PRO A 226 10.25 22.14 -4.13
CA PRO A 226 9.51 21.98 -2.88
C PRO A 226 7.99 22.16 -3.02
N SER A 227 7.55 23.01 -3.97
CA SER A 227 6.12 23.22 -4.27
C SER A 227 5.41 21.97 -4.79
N GLY A 228 6.16 21.00 -5.31
CA GLY A 228 5.63 19.78 -5.91
C GLY A 228 5.10 19.95 -7.34
N ARG A 229 5.38 21.09 -7.99
CA ARG A 229 4.93 21.35 -9.37
C ARG A 229 5.37 20.27 -10.36
N TRP A 230 6.56 19.71 -10.18
CA TRP A 230 7.14 18.64 -11.00
C TRP A 230 6.93 17.25 -10.44
N GLY A 231 6.20 17.14 -9.32
CA GLY A 231 6.05 15.89 -8.61
C GLY A 231 7.34 15.44 -7.93
N GLU A 232 7.37 14.15 -7.65
CA GLU A 232 8.45 13.47 -6.98
C GLU A 232 8.78 12.18 -7.70
N TRP A 233 10.06 11.92 -7.89
CA TRP A 233 10.58 10.73 -8.53
C TRP A 233 11.20 9.80 -7.49
N HIS A 234 10.85 8.54 -7.56
CA HIS A 234 11.44 7.47 -6.79
C HIS A 234 12.13 6.50 -7.73
N TYR A 235 13.35 6.16 -7.43
CA TYR A 235 14.08 5.10 -8.10
C TYR A 235 14.52 4.07 -7.08
N GLY A 236 14.35 2.78 -7.37
CA GLY A 236 14.78 1.66 -6.54
C GLY A 236 15.61 0.67 -7.34
N ALA A 237 16.70 0.18 -6.73
CA ALA A 237 17.50 -0.91 -7.25
C ALA A 237 17.79 -1.90 -6.13
N PHE A 238 17.51 -3.20 -6.38
CA PHE A 238 17.63 -4.25 -5.39
C PHE A 238 18.37 -5.45 -5.98
N TRP A 239 19.22 -6.07 -5.18
CA TRP A 239 19.92 -7.32 -5.51
C TRP A 239 19.19 -8.48 -4.88
N LEU A 240 18.73 -9.40 -5.73
CA LEU A 240 17.99 -10.57 -5.30
C LEU A 240 19.00 -11.72 -5.15
N ASP A 241 19.39 -12.03 -3.92
CA ASP A 241 20.34 -13.10 -3.61
C ASP A 241 19.72 -14.05 -2.57
N PRO A 242 19.62 -15.36 -2.87
CA PRO A 242 19.09 -16.33 -1.92
C PRO A 242 19.85 -16.40 -0.60
N GLN A 243 21.14 -16.04 -0.59
CA GLN A 243 21.97 -16.03 0.62
C GLN A 243 21.62 -14.87 1.56
N PHE A 244 21.04 -13.79 1.07
CA PHE A 244 20.52 -12.68 1.85
C PHE A 244 19.09 -12.88 2.35
N ASN A 245 18.60 -14.09 2.25
CA ASN A 245 17.35 -14.43 2.87
C ASN A 245 17.49 -14.39 4.39
N LEU A 246 17.08 -13.30 5.02
CA LEU A 246 17.24 -13.07 6.45
C LEU A 246 16.43 -14.02 7.33
N ALA A 247 15.44 -14.71 6.78
CA ALA A 247 14.81 -15.82 7.46
C ALA A 247 15.83 -16.91 7.81
N SER A 248 16.87 -17.11 7.00
CA SER A 248 17.94 -18.06 7.31
C SER A 248 18.81 -17.64 8.49
N LEU A 249 18.95 -16.34 8.77
CA LEU A 249 19.69 -15.84 9.94
C LEU A 249 19.00 -16.19 11.27
N PHE A 250 17.68 -16.30 11.27
CA PHE A 250 16.89 -16.65 12.45
C PHE A 250 16.43 -18.12 12.49
N GLY A 251 16.95 -18.95 11.60
CA GLY A 251 16.59 -20.36 11.52
C GLY A 251 15.17 -20.64 11.01
N VAL A 252 14.44 -19.63 10.59
CA VAL A 252 13.11 -19.76 9.98
C VAL A 252 13.32 -20.09 8.50
N GLN A 253 12.80 -21.24 8.07
CA GLN A 253 12.81 -21.66 6.66
C GLN A 253 11.39 -21.68 6.11
N PRO A 254 10.81 -20.55 5.73
CA PRO A 254 9.59 -20.58 4.97
C PRO A 254 9.87 -21.06 3.54
N ASN A 255 8.84 -21.52 2.85
CA ASN A 255 8.87 -21.76 1.41
C ASN A 255 9.01 -20.42 0.67
N GLN A 256 10.20 -19.83 0.72
CA GLN A 256 10.46 -18.57 0.06
C GLN A 256 10.73 -18.80 -1.43
N PRO A 257 10.21 -17.94 -2.29
CA PRO A 257 10.67 -17.92 -3.68
C PRO A 257 12.18 -17.66 -3.68
N ALA A 258 12.92 -18.43 -4.45
CA ALA A 258 14.34 -18.21 -4.62
C ALA A 258 14.56 -16.85 -5.29
N LEU A 259 14.93 -15.85 -4.49
CA LEU A 259 15.26 -14.53 -4.99
C LEU A 259 16.70 -14.58 -5.50
N ASN A 260 16.88 -14.48 -6.81
CA ASN A 260 18.21 -14.41 -7.45
C ASN A 260 18.13 -13.47 -8.64
N GLY A 261 19.04 -12.51 -8.72
CA GLY A 261 19.08 -11.55 -9.82
C GLY A 261 19.00 -10.10 -9.34
N HIS A 262 18.23 -9.29 -10.03
CA HIS A 262 18.05 -7.89 -9.63
C HIS A 262 16.68 -7.34 -10.07
N THR A 263 16.23 -6.29 -9.38
CA THR A 263 15.07 -5.52 -9.79
C THR A 263 15.37 -4.03 -9.81
N GLN A 264 14.77 -3.33 -10.75
CA GLN A 264 14.81 -1.87 -10.81
C GLN A 264 13.41 -1.33 -11.00
N LEU A 265 13.13 -0.23 -10.30
CA LEU A 265 11.81 0.38 -10.21
C LEU A 265 11.95 1.88 -10.41
N LEU A 266 11.00 2.47 -11.10
CA LEU A 266 10.85 3.91 -11.24
C LEU A 266 9.40 4.28 -10.98
N GLN A 267 9.16 5.30 -10.14
CA GLN A 267 7.83 5.82 -9.88
C GLN A 267 7.85 7.34 -9.85
N TRP A 268 6.87 7.95 -10.46
CA TRP A 268 6.58 9.36 -10.37
C TRP A 268 5.29 9.55 -9.55
N SER A 269 5.32 10.49 -8.61
CA SER A 269 4.20 10.81 -7.74
C SER A 269 3.90 12.31 -7.83
N TYR A 270 2.64 12.65 -8.08
CA TYR A 270 2.20 14.04 -8.20
C TYR A 270 1.15 14.35 -7.14
N ASP A 271 1.54 15.19 -6.19
CA ASP A 271 0.76 15.53 -5.01
C ASP A 271 0.23 16.99 -5.01
N ALA A 272 0.38 17.69 -6.12
CA ALA A 272 -0.13 19.05 -6.31
C ALA A 272 -1.54 19.09 -6.95
N LEU A 273 -2.30 18.00 -6.84
CA LEU A 273 -3.67 17.91 -7.30
C LEU A 273 -4.58 18.92 -6.58
N PRO A 274 -5.71 19.36 -7.21
CA PRO A 274 -6.68 20.22 -6.56
C PRO A 274 -7.12 19.68 -5.19
N GLY A 275 -7.18 20.54 -4.17
CA GLY A 275 -7.46 20.17 -2.79
C GLY A 275 -6.24 19.73 -1.97
N ALA A 276 -5.20 19.15 -2.57
CA ALA A 276 -4.00 18.74 -1.85
C ALA A 276 -3.22 19.92 -1.26
N GLN A 277 -3.13 21.02 -1.98
CA GLN A 277 -2.45 22.24 -1.49
C GLN A 277 -3.20 22.92 -0.35
N ALA A 278 -4.52 22.98 -0.42
CA ALA A 278 -5.34 23.55 0.63
C ALA A 278 -5.20 22.72 1.91
N LEU A 279 -5.21 21.39 1.80
CA LEU A 279 -4.96 20.48 2.91
C LEU A 279 -3.58 20.70 3.54
N ARG A 280 -2.52 20.82 2.74
CA ARG A 280 -1.17 21.07 3.25
C ARG A 280 -1.04 22.40 3.97
N ARG A 281 -1.67 23.46 3.46
CA ARG A 281 -1.67 24.77 4.12
C ARG A 281 -2.36 24.72 5.46
N SER A 282 -3.52 24.08 5.53
CA SER A 282 -4.28 23.86 6.76
C SER A 282 -3.43 23.16 7.82
N ILE A 283 -2.76 22.08 7.45
CA ILE A 283 -1.86 21.33 8.34
C ILE A 283 -0.66 22.20 8.78
N ALA A 284 -0.04 22.94 7.85
CA ALA A 284 1.14 23.75 8.13
C ALA A 284 0.85 24.93 9.10
N HIS A 285 -0.37 25.46 9.08
CA HIS A 285 -0.78 26.58 9.93
C HIS A 285 -1.39 26.14 11.27
N GLY A 286 -1.46 24.84 11.56
CA GLY A 286 -2.04 24.34 12.81
C GLY A 286 -3.52 24.64 12.96
N GLN A 287 -4.20 24.98 11.88
CA GLN A 287 -5.62 25.36 11.85
C GLN A 287 -6.55 24.14 11.83
N GLU A 288 -6.01 22.94 11.75
CA GLU A 288 -6.82 21.73 11.78
C GLU A 288 -7.19 21.35 13.21
N GLN A 289 -8.44 21.57 13.54
CA GLN A 289 -9.03 21.13 14.80
C GLN A 289 -9.31 19.62 14.82
N ILE A 290 -9.32 18.95 13.66
CA ILE A 290 -9.61 17.52 13.51
C ILE A 290 -8.45 16.86 12.76
N GLN A 291 -7.89 15.82 13.36
CA GLN A 291 -6.86 15.00 12.69
C GLN A 291 -7.47 14.30 11.48
N ARG A 292 -6.88 14.51 10.30
CA ARG A 292 -7.31 13.81 9.08
C ARG A 292 -6.71 12.43 9.02
N GLN A 293 -7.57 11.45 8.78
CA GLN A 293 -7.19 10.03 8.62
C GLN A 293 -7.06 9.62 7.15
N LEU A 294 -7.68 10.38 6.25
CA LEU A 294 -7.68 10.03 4.82
C LEU A 294 -6.40 10.50 4.12
N PRO A 295 -5.91 9.73 3.13
CA PRO A 295 -4.75 10.11 2.34
C PRO A 295 -5.02 11.40 1.53
N PRO A 296 -3.98 12.20 1.25
CA PRO A 296 -4.12 13.36 0.38
C PRO A 296 -4.41 12.92 -1.06
N PRO A 297 -5.02 13.79 -1.88
CA PRO A 297 -5.08 13.59 -3.33
C PRO A 297 -3.69 13.37 -3.91
N LEU A 298 -3.53 12.28 -4.69
CA LEU A 298 -2.23 11.83 -5.18
C LEU A 298 -2.41 11.07 -6.49
N LEU A 299 -1.58 11.38 -7.49
CA LEU A 299 -1.40 10.57 -8.70
C LEU A 299 -0.03 9.91 -8.65
N GLN A 300 0.02 8.61 -8.88
CA GLN A 300 1.27 7.86 -8.97
C GLN A 300 1.28 7.06 -10.27
N ILE A 301 2.41 7.05 -10.95
CA ILE A 301 2.66 6.25 -12.14
C ILE A 301 4.04 5.67 -12.00
N GLY A 302 4.16 4.36 -12.18
CA GLY A 302 5.42 3.67 -12.01
C GLY A 302 5.50 2.40 -12.82
N GLY A 303 6.59 1.71 -12.62
CA GLY A 303 6.85 0.41 -13.20
C GLY A 303 8.25 -0.05 -12.88
N GLY A 304 8.57 -1.21 -13.37
CA GLY A 304 9.88 -1.80 -13.16
C GLY A 304 10.01 -3.15 -13.83
N TYR A 305 11.10 -3.80 -13.52
CA TYR A 305 11.35 -5.15 -13.98
C TYR A 305 12.09 -5.96 -12.91
N VAL A 306 11.95 -7.26 -13.00
CA VAL A 306 12.69 -8.27 -12.23
C VAL A 306 13.41 -9.18 -13.21
N ASP A 307 14.73 -9.18 -13.15
CA ASP A 307 15.58 -10.17 -13.79
C ASP A 307 15.83 -11.29 -12.76
N ASN A 308 15.08 -12.38 -12.88
CA ASN A 308 15.22 -13.54 -11.99
C ASN A 308 16.04 -14.63 -12.66
N ARG A 309 17.31 -14.70 -12.27
CA ARG A 309 18.26 -15.67 -12.82
C ARG A 309 18.01 -17.12 -12.39
N SER A 310 17.27 -17.34 -11.30
CA SER A 310 16.94 -18.70 -10.85
C SER A 310 16.06 -19.43 -11.86
N ASN A 311 15.18 -18.69 -12.54
CA ASN A 311 14.22 -19.24 -13.49
C ASN A 311 14.48 -18.78 -14.94
N ASP A 312 15.57 -18.03 -15.17
CA ASP A 312 15.89 -17.37 -16.43
C ASP A 312 14.69 -16.57 -17.00
N THR A 313 14.04 -15.80 -16.12
CA THR A 313 12.87 -15.02 -16.46
C THR A 313 13.10 -13.53 -16.25
N LEU A 314 12.66 -12.73 -17.21
CA LEU A 314 12.53 -11.29 -17.09
C LEU A 314 11.04 -10.96 -17.00
N ASN A 315 10.63 -10.35 -15.90
CA ASN A 315 9.24 -9.90 -15.71
C ASN A 315 9.23 -8.39 -15.59
N SER A 316 8.44 -7.74 -16.41
CA SER A 316 8.26 -6.29 -16.41
C SER A 316 6.81 -5.90 -16.17
N PHE A 317 6.60 -4.74 -15.57
CA PHE A 317 5.27 -4.26 -15.23
C PHE A 317 5.18 -2.74 -15.21
N ILE A 318 3.95 -2.26 -15.31
CA ILE A 318 3.58 -0.86 -15.06
C ILE A 318 2.46 -0.80 -14.02
N ASN A 319 2.44 0.27 -13.26
CA ASN A 319 1.36 0.55 -12.31
C ASN A 319 0.97 2.02 -12.33
N ALA A 320 -0.28 2.28 -12.00
CA ALA A 320 -0.75 3.64 -11.76
C ALA A 320 -1.82 3.63 -10.67
N SER A 321 -1.83 4.67 -9.85
CA SER A 321 -2.90 4.92 -8.88
C SER A 321 -3.27 6.40 -8.85
N LEU A 322 -4.55 6.66 -8.60
CA LEU A 322 -5.11 8.00 -8.48
C LEU A 322 -6.02 8.06 -7.26
N THR A 323 -5.72 8.95 -6.33
CA THR A 323 -6.59 9.30 -5.20
C THR A 323 -7.04 10.73 -5.38
N LEU A 324 -8.35 10.98 -5.31
CA LEU A 324 -8.97 12.28 -5.46
C LEU A 324 -9.89 12.60 -4.28
N ALA A 325 -10.12 13.88 -4.03
CA ALA A 325 -11.25 14.28 -3.20
C ALA A 325 -12.55 13.80 -3.85
N SER A 326 -13.40 13.13 -3.07
CA SER A 326 -14.68 12.62 -3.57
C SER A 326 -15.68 13.77 -3.78
N PRO A 327 -16.44 13.78 -4.87
CA PRO A 327 -17.56 14.70 -5.03
C PRO A 327 -18.75 14.32 -4.14
N LEU A 328 -18.76 13.11 -3.57
CA LEU A 328 -19.79 12.67 -2.63
C LEU A 328 -19.47 13.25 -1.26
N SER A 329 -20.26 14.21 -0.83
CA SER A 329 -20.11 14.85 0.49
C SER A 329 -20.77 14.00 1.58
N VAL A 330 -20.19 12.85 1.88
CA VAL A 330 -20.59 11.99 2.99
C VAL A 330 -19.55 12.12 4.08
N GLY A 331 -19.94 12.42 5.32
CA GLY A 331 -19.01 12.66 6.42
C GLY A 331 -18.29 14.00 6.33
N LEU A 332 -17.15 14.10 6.99
CA LEU A 332 -16.33 15.32 7.06
C LEU A 332 -15.38 15.45 5.87
N ASP A 333 -14.88 14.34 5.38
CA ASP A 333 -13.94 14.29 4.25
C ASP A 333 -14.09 12.95 3.54
N SER A 334 -13.86 12.89 2.25
CA SER A 334 -13.93 11.63 1.51
C SER A 334 -13.01 11.59 0.30
N ARG A 335 -12.61 10.38 -0.09
CA ARG A 335 -11.72 10.09 -1.21
C ARG A 335 -12.33 9.06 -2.13
N LEU A 336 -12.06 9.22 -3.41
CA LEU A 336 -12.15 8.15 -4.40
C LEU A 336 -10.74 7.75 -4.79
N TRP A 337 -10.49 6.46 -4.96
CA TRP A 337 -9.23 5.98 -5.50
C TRP A 337 -9.46 4.96 -6.61
N LEU A 338 -8.52 4.92 -7.54
CA LEU A 338 -8.42 3.93 -8.62
C LEU A 338 -6.99 3.46 -8.70
N GLY A 339 -6.78 2.21 -9.08
CA GLY A 339 -5.46 1.62 -9.24
C GLY A 339 -5.43 0.54 -10.31
N VAL A 340 -4.32 0.47 -11.00
CA VAL A 340 -4.03 -0.57 -12.00
C VAL A 340 -2.59 -1.04 -11.85
N ASN A 341 -2.38 -2.34 -12.00
CA ASN A 341 -1.07 -2.94 -12.17
C ASN A 341 -1.15 -3.95 -13.32
N ALA A 342 -0.19 -3.89 -14.25
CA ALA A 342 -0.16 -4.73 -15.44
C ALA A 342 1.26 -5.25 -15.70
N GLY A 343 1.43 -6.57 -15.65
CA GLY A 343 2.63 -7.28 -16.10
C GLY A 343 2.57 -7.60 -17.58
N PHE A 344 3.72 -7.59 -18.23
CA PHE A 344 3.79 -7.82 -19.69
C PHE A 344 4.00 -9.30 -20.04
N GLU A 345 4.72 -10.03 -19.22
CA GLU A 345 5.07 -11.43 -19.45
C GLU A 345 4.02 -12.36 -18.80
N TRP A 346 2.93 -12.60 -19.49
CA TRP A 346 1.82 -13.42 -19.00
C TRP A 346 2.18 -14.92 -18.88
N ASP A 347 3.22 -15.34 -19.55
CA ASP A 347 3.69 -16.73 -19.51
C ASP A 347 4.45 -17.05 -18.21
N THR A 348 4.96 -16.04 -17.52
CA THR A 348 5.75 -16.19 -16.29
C THR A 348 5.16 -15.46 -15.09
N ASN A 349 4.14 -14.60 -15.30
CA ASN A 349 3.47 -13.86 -14.24
C ASN A 349 2.12 -14.50 -13.91
N PRO A 350 1.93 -15.07 -12.70
CA PRO A 350 0.66 -15.72 -12.31
C PRO A 350 -0.56 -14.80 -12.32
N VAL A 351 -0.37 -13.52 -11.97
CA VAL A 351 -1.43 -12.50 -11.90
C VAL A 351 -0.99 -11.26 -12.68
N PRO A 352 -1.09 -11.31 -14.01
CA PRO A 352 -0.55 -10.28 -14.88
C PRO A 352 -1.38 -8.98 -14.89
N LEU A 353 -2.58 -8.94 -14.35
CA LEU A 353 -3.41 -7.74 -14.34
C LEU A 353 -4.21 -7.63 -13.05
N PHE A 354 -4.10 -6.47 -12.42
CA PHE A 354 -4.97 -6.03 -11.32
C PHE A 354 -5.65 -4.71 -11.70
N LEU A 355 -6.93 -4.60 -11.37
CA LEU A 355 -7.73 -3.38 -11.43
C LEU A 355 -8.44 -3.22 -10.10
N GLY A 356 -8.35 -2.05 -9.50
CA GLY A 356 -9.02 -1.77 -8.24
C GLY A 356 -9.50 -0.35 -8.12
N GLY A 357 -10.40 -0.12 -7.19
CA GLY A 357 -10.92 1.19 -6.86
C GLY A 357 -11.76 1.17 -5.60
N GLY A 358 -12.02 2.33 -5.04
CA GLY A 358 -12.83 2.39 -3.85
C GLY A 358 -13.12 3.81 -3.39
N TRP A 359 -13.85 3.87 -2.31
CA TRP A 359 -14.28 5.08 -1.67
C TRP A 359 -13.99 5.01 -0.16
N LEU A 360 -13.43 6.09 0.36
CA LEU A 360 -13.11 6.27 1.77
C LEU A 360 -13.84 7.49 2.28
N SER A 361 -14.44 7.43 3.48
CA SER A 361 -15.08 8.58 4.11
C SER A 361 -14.81 8.63 5.60
N GLN A 362 -14.31 9.77 6.05
CA GLN A 362 -14.04 10.05 7.45
C GLN A 362 -15.22 10.78 8.09
N GLY A 363 -15.58 10.40 9.32
CA GLY A 363 -16.58 11.11 10.11
C GLY A 363 -18.01 10.99 9.57
N VAL A 364 -18.35 9.82 9.01
CA VAL A 364 -19.72 9.51 8.53
C VAL A 364 -20.75 9.64 9.66
N LEU A 365 -20.36 9.26 10.88
CA LEU A 365 -21.14 9.48 12.08
C LEU A 365 -20.70 10.78 12.76
N PRO A 366 -21.58 11.77 12.96
CA PRO A 366 -21.19 13.07 13.53
C PRO A 366 -20.54 12.97 14.92
N SER A 367 -20.91 11.97 15.72
CA SER A 367 -20.31 11.69 17.03
C SER A 367 -18.93 11.03 16.96
N ARG A 368 -18.48 10.63 15.77
CA ARG A 368 -17.27 9.86 15.51
C ARG A 368 -16.45 10.48 14.36
N PRO A 369 -15.88 11.68 14.54
CA PRO A 369 -15.25 12.46 13.47
C PRO A 369 -13.95 11.88 12.96
N LEU A 370 -13.31 10.96 13.69
CA LEU A 370 -12.02 10.34 13.31
C LEU A 370 -12.18 8.97 12.69
N ASP A 371 -13.37 8.37 12.74
CA ASP A 371 -13.61 7.04 12.19
C ASP A 371 -13.68 7.08 10.66
N VAL A 372 -13.27 6.00 10.03
CA VAL A 372 -13.24 5.87 8.56
C VAL A 372 -14.10 4.70 8.10
N LEU A 373 -15.00 4.96 7.19
CA LEU A 373 -15.73 3.96 6.43
C LEU A 373 -15.02 3.76 5.09
N ALA A 374 -14.74 2.52 4.72
CA ALA A 374 -14.10 2.16 3.48
C ALA A 374 -14.92 1.14 2.68
N LEU A 375 -15.08 1.38 1.39
CA LEU A 375 -15.65 0.46 0.41
C LEU A 375 -14.64 0.30 -0.72
N GLY A 376 -14.23 -0.93 -1.02
CA GLY A 376 -13.25 -1.23 -2.06
C GLY A 376 -13.66 -2.40 -2.93
N VAL A 377 -13.16 -2.38 -4.16
CA VAL A 377 -13.25 -3.48 -5.11
C VAL A 377 -11.91 -3.67 -5.79
N GLY A 378 -11.48 -4.91 -5.92
CA GLY A 378 -10.27 -5.29 -6.66
C GLY A 378 -10.51 -6.55 -7.46
N SER A 379 -10.03 -6.57 -8.69
CA SER A 379 -10.13 -7.72 -9.59
C SER A 379 -8.75 -8.10 -10.11
N SER A 380 -8.34 -9.33 -9.87
CA SER A 380 -7.05 -9.89 -10.23
C SER A 380 -7.23 -10.96 -11.29
N ARG A 381 -6.66 -10.74 -12.48
CA ARG A 381 -6.72 -11.65 -13.61
C ARG A 381 -5.58 -12.66 -13.54
N PHE A 382 -5.91 -13.95 -13.59
CA PHE A 382 -4.93 -15.01 -13.66
C PHE A 382 -4.39 -15.21 -15.08
N SER A 383 -3.14 -15.64 -15.16
CA SER A 383 -2.49 -15.98 -16.43
C SER A 383 -3.18 -17.18 -17.09
N PRO A 384 -3.64 -17.07 -18.32
CA PRO A 384 -4.25 -18.19 -19.02
C PRO A 384 -3.25 -19.31 -19.32
N THR A 385 -1.95 -19.02 -19.33
CA THR A 385 -0.87 -19.98 -19.56
C THR A 385 -0.53 -20.76 -18.29
N LEU A 386 -0.34 -20.04 -17.17
CA LEU A 386 0.03 -20.66 -15.89
C LEU A 386 -1.15 -21.27 -15.16
N SER A 387 -2.34 -20.73 -15.38
CA SER A 387 -3.59 -21.13 -14.73
C SER A 387 -4.70 -21.34 -15.78
N PRO A 388 -4.58 -22.39 -16.65
CA PRO A 388 -5.56 -22.61 -17.71
C PRO A 388 -6.97 -22.82 -17.15
N GLY A 389 -7.93 -22.10 -17.71
CA GLY A 389 -9.33 -22.18 -17.30
C GLY A 389 -9.71 -21.28 -16.11
N GLN A 390 -8.75 -20.66 -15.45
CA GLN A 390 -9.03 -19.66 -14.44
C GLN A 390 -9.24 -18.26 -15.06
N GLY A 391 -10.23 -17.55 -14.51
CA GLY A 391 -10.59 -16.19 -14.94
C GLY A 391 -9.95 -15.12 -14.08
N SER A 392 -10.78 -14.36 -13.40
CA SER A 392 -10.35 -13.36 -12.42
C SER A 392 -11.03 -13.66 -11.07
N GLU A 393 -10.28 -13.48 -9.98
CA GLU A 393 -10.87 -13.36 -8.65
C GLU A 393 -11.17 -11.89 -8.38
N THR A 394 -12.37 -11.60 -7.88
CA THR A 394 -12.77 -10.22 -7.55
C THR A 394 -13.20 -10.15 -6.09
N VAL A 395 -12.61 -9.25 -5.35
CA VAL A 395 -12.95 -8.98 -3.95
C VAL A 395 -13.71 -7.66 -3.84
N LEU A 396 -14.78 -7.66 -3.04
CA LEU A 396 -15.44 -6.47 -2.52
C LEU A 396 -15.22 -6.45 -1.02
N GLU A 397 -14.77 -5.32 -0.47
CA GLU A 397 -14.60 -5.15 0.97
C GLU A 397 -15.34 -3.92 1.45
N LEU A 398 -16.10 -4.09 2.53
CA LEU A 398 -16.70 -3.02 3.33
C LEU A 398 -16.11 -3.12 4.74
N ASN A 399 -15.55 -2.04 5.23
CA ASN A 399 -15.06 -2.00 6.60
C ASN A 399 -15.29 -0.62 7.26
N TYR A 400 -15.21 -0.60 8.58
CA TYR A 400 -15.36 0.59 9.38
C TYR A 400 -14.24 0.66 10.42
N SER A 401 -13.28 1.55 10.23
CA SER A 401 -12.19 1.76 11.18
C SER A 401 -12.65 2.65 12.32
N TRP A 402 -12.89 2.04 13.47
CA TRP A 402 -13.29 2.69 14.70
C TRP A 402 -12.06 3.03 15.54
N LEU A 403 -11.72 4.30 15.63
CA LEU A 403 -10.67 4.78 16.53
C LEU A 403 -11.20 4.88 17.95
N VAL A 404 -10.93 3.86 18.78
CA VAL A 404 -11.40 3.81 20.17
C VAL A 404 -10.66 4.85 21.01
N ASN A 405 -9.34 4.94 20.86
CA ASN A 405 -8.48 5.95 21.45
C ASN A 405 -7.20 6.09 20.60
N SER A 406 -6.22 6.90 21.05
CA SER A 406 -4.97 7.14 20.33
C SER A 406 -4.14 5.89 20.03
N ASN A 407 -4.36 4.81 20.77
CA ASN A 407 -3.55 3.59 20.73
C ASN A 407 -4.31 2.38 20.20
N LEU A 408 -5.63 2.40 20.24
CA LEU A 408 -6.47 1.27 19.90
C LEU A 408 -7.44 1.63 18.78
N SER A 409 -7.39 0.88 17.69
CA SER A 409 -8.43 0.86 16.67
C SER A 409 -9.04 -0.54 16.51
N LEU A 410 -10.32 -0.56 16.17
CA LEU A 410 -11.09 -1.76 15.83
C LEU A 410 -11.67 -1.56 14.44
N GLN A 411 -11.57 -2.57 13.59
CA GLN A 411 -12.03 -2.49 12.20
C GLN A 411 -12.83 -3.75 11.84
N PRO A 412 -14.16 -3.76 12.13
CA PRO A 412 -15.04 -4.78 11.57
C PRO A 412 -14.98 -4.74 10.04
N VAL A 413 -14.93 -5.93 9.43
CA VAL A 413 -14.78 -6.10 8.00
C VAL A 413 -15.76 -7.14 7.47
N LEU A 414 -16.32 -6.86 6.30
CA LEU A 414 -17.12 -7.77 5.49
C LEU A 414 -16.49 -7.86 4.11
N GLN A 415 -16.26 -9.08 3.63
CA GLN A 415 -15.63 -9.35 2.35
C GLN A 415 -16.50 -10.30 1.53
N LEU A 416 -16.65 -9.99 0.25
CA LEU A 416 -17.31 -10.87 -0.73
C LEU A 416 -16.31 -11.17 -1.84
N ILE A 417 -15.92 -12.43 -1.96
CA ILE A 417 -15.00 -12.91 -2.99
C ILE A 417 -15.83 -13.58 -4.10
N LEU A 418 -15.80 -13.00 -5.28
CA LEU A 418 -16.45 -13.52 -6.48
C LEU A 418 -15.44 -14.31 -7.30
N ASN A 419 -15.88 -15.44 -7.84
CA ASN A 419 -15.07 -16.37 -8.62
C ASN A 419 -13.76 -16.75 -7.88
N PRO A 420 -13.86 -17.35 -6.69
CA PRO A 420 -12.70 -17.73 -5.89
C PRO A 420 -11.66 -18.48 -6.73
N SER A 421 -10.39 -18.11 -6.62
CA SER A 421 -9.27 -18.60 -7.46
C SER A 421 -9.52 -18.50 -8.97
N GLY A 422 -10.32 -17.53 -9.41
CA GLY A 422 -10.69 -17.37 -10.82
C GLY A 422 -11.59 -18.46 -11.40
N SER A 423 -12.19 -19.28 -10.56
CA SER A 423 -13.09 -20.37 -10.93
C SER A 423 -14.56 -19.94 -10.89
N ASN A 424 -15.45 -20.79 -11.40
CA ASN A 424 -16.92 -20.58 -11.27
C ASN A 424 -17.47 -21.16 -9.94
N ALA A 425 -16.64 -21.23 -8.90
CA ALA A 425 -17.07 -21.68 -7.59
C ALA A 425 -18.06 -20.68 -6.94
N GLU A 426 -18.79 -21.14 -5.92
CA GLU A 426 -19.68 -20.26 -5.16
C GLU A 426 -18.93 -19.10 -4.53
N PRO A 427 -19.48 -17.87 -4.58
CA PRO A 427 -18.89 -16.72 -3.91
C PRO A 427 -18.67 -16.97 -2.42
N ILE A 428 -17.55 -16.49 -1.89
CA ILE A 428 -17.23 -16.57 -0.47
C ILE A 428 -17.67 -15.28 0.21
N LEU A 429 -18.53 -15.37 1.21
CA LEU A 429 -18.84 -14.27 2.11
C LEU A 429 -18.09 -14.49 3.42
N ALA A 430 -17.22 -13.56 3.78
CA ALA A 430 -16.44 -13.60 5.00
C ALA A 430 -16.65 -12.34 5.85
N ALA A 431 -16.56 -12.51 7.17
CA ALA A 431 -16.63 -11.42 8.11
C ALA A 431 -15.55 -11.58 9.19
N GLY A 432 -15.07 -10.47 9.72
CA GLY A 432 -14.05 -10.47 10.73
C GLY A 432 -13.87 -9.12 11.42
N LEU A 433 -12.78 -9.07 12.18
CA LEU A 433 -12.38 -7.89 12.92
C LEU A 433 -10.87 -7.74 12.80
N GLN A 434 -10.38 -6.55 12.48
CA GLN A 434 -8.99 -6.17 12.74
C GLN A 434 -8.92 -5.37 14.03
N LEU A 435 -8.09 -5.80 14.96
CA LEU A 435 -7.69 -5.05 16.14
C LEU A 435 -6.26 -4.55 15.92
N GLN A 436 -6.03 -3.27 16.13
CA GLN A 436 -4.70 -2.68 16.04
C GLN A 436 -4.40 -1.90 17.32
N LEU A 437 -3.28 -2.25 17.95
CA LEU A 437 -2.81 -1.63 19.19
C LEU A 437 -1.41 -1.07 18.93
N GLN A 438 -1.20 0.20 19.25
CA GLN A 438 0.07 0.90 19.02
C GLN A 438 0.59 1.49 20.34
N PHE A 439 1.90 1.30 20.61
CA PHE A 439 2.59 1.78 21.80
C PHE A 439 3.83 2.61 21.46
#